data_17b3685559f12fd93d5ab377bce7d5df
#
_entry.id   17b3685559f12fd93d5ab377bce7d5df
#
_cell.length_a   1.000
_cell.length_b   1.000
_cell.length_c   1.000
_cell.angle_alpha   90.00
_cell.angle_beta   90.00
_cell.angle_gamma   90.00
#
_symmetry.space_group_name_H-M   'P 1'
#
loop_
_entity.id
_entity.type
_entity.pdbx_description
1 polymer ?
#
loop_
_entity_poly.entity_id
_entity_poly.type
_entity_poly.pdbx_seq_one_letter_code
_entity_poly.pdbx_strand_id
1 'polypeptide(L)'
;VGASEVVVALGPWAHELLFELGYRIPLFVKRGYHAHFADGAMLTRPVLDTEQGYMLAPMKRGIRLSTGAEFASLSAPPTPVQLGKAESAARQLLALGPQVERMPWKGARPCTVDMKPVIGAAPLHKGLWFNFGHAHQGFTLGPVSGRLLAELMMGETPIVDPAPFAPGRF
;
A
#
# COMPACT_ATOMS: atom_id res chain seq x y z
N VAL A 1 0.95 -13.00 25.25
CA VAL A 1 0.88 -14.16 24.39
C VAL A 1 2.29 -14.61 24.09
N GLY A 2 2.64 -15.87 24.45
CA GLY A 2 3.93 -16.47 24.06
C GLY A 2 3.79 -17.12 22.69
N ALA A 3 4.79 -16.96 21.83
CA ALA A 3 4.88 -17.60 20.52
C ALA A 3 6.33 -17.98 20.22
N SER A 4 6.54 -19.10 19.51
CA SER A 4 7.87 -19.52 19.06
C SER A 4 8.33 -18.73 17.83
N GLU A 5 7.38 -18.30 17.00
CA GLU A 5 7.61 -17.57 15.77
C GLU A 5 6.68 -16.36 15.71
N VAL A 6 7.19 -15.21 15.25
CA VAL A 6 6.44 -13.96 15.11
C VAL A 6 6.69 -13.36 13.73
N VAL A 7 5.63 -12.93 13.06
CA VAL A 7 5.71 -12.25 11.77
C VAL A 7 5.32 -10.78 11.92
N VAL A 8 6.21 -9.88 11.54
CA VAL A 8 5.91 -8.45 11.44
C VAL A 8 5.32 -8.17 10.05
N ALA A 9 4.02 -7.89 10.01
CA ALA A 9 3.26 -7.55 8.80
C ALA A 9 2.51 -6.21 8.96
N LEU A 10 3.13 -5.24 9.64
CA LEU A 10 2.51 -3.99 10.12
C LEU A 10 2.41 -2.88 9.06
N GLY A 11 2.82 -3.16 7.81
CA GLY A 11 2.75 -2.15 6.75
C GLY A 11 3.49 -0.86 7.12
N PRO A 12 2.83 0.32 7.03
CA PRO A 12 3.49 1.60 7.30
C PRO A 12 3.85 1.83 8.78
N TRP A 13 3.30 1.05 9.71
CA TRP A 13 3.62 1.11 11.14
C TRP A 13 4.79 0.21 11.53
N ALA A 14 5.32 -0.60 10.60
CA ALA A 14 6.44 -1.47 10.87
C ALA A 14 7.69 -0.69 11.33
N HIS A 15 7.89 0.53 10.84
CA HIS A 15 9.08 1.34 11.15
C HIS A 15 9.27 1.57 12.65
N GLU A 16 8.21 1.87 13.39
CA GLU A 16 8.27 2.15 14.83
C GLU A 16 8.78 0.93 15.61
N LEU A 17 8.14 -0.23 15.39
CA LEU A 17 8.55 -1.48 16.04
C LEU A 17 9.97 -1.90 15.62
N LEU A 18 10.29 -1.79 14.34
CA LEU A 18 11.62 -2.17 13.83
C LEU A 18 12.72 -1.32 14.44
N PHE A 19 12.47 -0.02 14.63
CA PHE A 19 13.41 0.90 15.24
C PHE A 19 13.72 0.49 16.69
N GLU A 20 12.69 0.15 17.48
CA GLU A 20 12.85 -0.36 18.86
C GLU A 20 13.63 -1.67 18.92
N LEU A 21 13.45 -2.54 17.91
CA LEU A 21 14.16 -3.82 17.79
C LEU A 21 15.58 -3.69 17.17
N GLY A 22 16.05 -2.47 16.91
CA GLY A 22 17.40 -2.21 16.40
C GLY A 22 17.57 -2.29 14.88
N TYR A 23 16.49 -2.44 14.11
CA TYR A 23 16.55 -2.44 12.64
C TYR A 23 16.49 -1.02 12.06
N ARG A 24 17.19 -0.81 10.95
CA ARG A 24 17.26 0.48 10.24
C ARG A 24 16.87 0.31 8.77
N ILE A 25 15.77 -0.39 8.52
CA ILE A 25 15.25 -0.59 7.17
C ILE A 25 14.69 0.73 6.65
N PRO A 26 15.15 1.22 5.47
CA PRO A 26 14.70 2.49 4.91
C PRO A 26 13.27 2.39 4.37
N LEU A 27 12.30 2.58 5.26
CA LEU A 27 10.87 2.55 4.98
C LEU A 27 10.31 3.97 5.02
N PHE A 28 9.67 4.40 3.94
CA PHE A 28 9.00 5.69 3.86
C PHE A 28 7.51 5.54 3.50
N VAL A 29 6.75 6.57 3.79
CA VAL A 29 5.31 6.58 3.55
C VAL A 29 5.00 7.38 2.29
N LYS A 30 4.25 6.75 1.38
CA LYS A 30 3.63 7.41 0.24
C LYS A 30 2.11 7.36 0.39
N ARG A 31 1.49 8.52 0.66
CA ARG A 31 0.05 8.63 0.90
C ARG A 31 -0.72 8.76 -0.42
N GLY A 32 -1.91 8.17 -0.46
CA GLY A 32 -2.85 8.31 -1.55
C GLY A 32 -4.25 8.61 -1.01
N TYR A 33 -5.10 9.13 -1.89
CA TYR A 33 -6.45 9.54 -1.54
C TYR A 33 -7.47 8.92 -2.46
N HIS A 34 -8.69 8.73 -1.96
CA HIS A 34 -9.84 8.49 -2.81
C HIS A 34 -11.11 9.13 -2.23
N ALA A 35 -12.06 9.38 -3.11
CA ALA A 35 -13.43 9.74 -2.77
C ALA A 35 -14.40 8.96 -3.65
N HIS A 36 -15.64 8.79 -3.18
CA HIS A 36 -16.72 8.26 -3.99
C HIS A 36 -17.64 9.40 -4.45
N PHE A 37 -18.15 9.25 -5.65
CA PHE A 37 -19.11 10.18 -6.23
C PHE A 37 -20.37 9.40 -6.54
N ALA A 38 -21.52 9.97 -6.21
CA ALA A 38 -22.81 9.38 -6.56
C ALA A 38 -22.95 9.23 -8.08
N ASP A 39 -23.77 8.28 -8.50
CA ASP A 39 -23.93 7.96 -9.91
C ASP A 39 -24.50 9.15 -10.69
N GLY A 40 -23.69 9.70 -11.58
CA GLY A 40 -24.09 10.63 -12.63
C GLY A 40 -23.86 10.05 -14.03
N ALA A 41 -22.94 9.09 -14.14
CA ALA A 41 -22.63 8.39 -15.38
C ALA A 41 -22.57 6.88 -15.15
N MET A 42 -22.95 6.10 -16.15
CA MET A 42 -22.90 4.64 -16.10
C MET A 42 -21.48 4.16 -16.43
N LEU A 43 -20.66 3.92 -15.39
CA LEU A 43 -19.34 3.32 -15.52
C LEU A 43 -19.43 1.83 -15.14
N THR A 44 -19.15 0.94 -16.09
CA THR A 44 -19.24 -0.52 -15.88
C THR A 44 -17.88 -1.17 -15.67
N ARG A 45 -16.78 -0.47 -15.98
CA ARG A 45 -15.40 -0.96 -15.86
C ARG A 45 -14.49 0.14 -15.31
N PRO A 46 -13.40 -0.19 -14.61
CA PRO A 46 -12.40 0.80 -14.23
C PRO A 46 -11.79 1.50 -15.45
N VAL A 47 -11.56 2.80 -15.33
CA VAL A 47 -10.87 3.63 -16.33
C VAL A 47 -9.66 4.27 -15.66
N LEU A 48 -8.49 4.08 -16.26
CA LEU A 48 -7.25 4.72 -15.85
C LEU A 48 -6.91 5.85 -16.80
N ASP A 49 -6.87 7.06 -16.30
CA ASP A 49 -6.32 8.22 -17.02
C ASP A 49 -4.83 8.32 -16.66
N THR A 50 -3.97 7.89 -17.57
CA THR A 50 -2.52 7.85 -17.36
C THR A 50 -1.87 9.22 -17.47
N GLU A 51 -2.49 10.14 -18.20
CA GLU A 51 -1.99 11.50 -18.38
C GLU A 51 -2.23 12.33 -17.12
N GLN A 52 -3.41 12.23 -16.53
CA GLN A 52 -3.80 12.98 -15.34
C GLN A 52 -3.54 12.19 -14.03
N GLY A 53 -3.12 10.92 -14.13
CA GLY A 53 -2.68 10.10 -13.01
C GLY A 53 -3.78 9.71 -12.02
N TYR A 54 -5.00 9.42 -12.48
CA TYR A 54 -6.09 8.96 -11.62
C TYR A 54 -6.81 7.74 -12.20
N MET A 55 -7.53 7.03 -11.35
CA MET A 55 -8.39 5.92 -11.72
C MET A 55 -9.84 6.19 -11.28
N LEU A 56 -10.78 5.93 -12.16
CA LEU A 56 -12.20 5.82 -11.85
C LEU A 56 -12.59 4.35 -11.80
N ALA A 57 -13.31 3.94 -10.77
CA ALA A 57 -13.76 2.56 -10.62
C ALA A 57 -15.23 2.52 -10.16
N PRO A 58 -16.09 1.68 -10.80
CA PRO A 58 -17.45 1.46 -10.31
C PRO A 58 -17.40 0.70 -8.99
N MET A 59 -18.08 1.22 -7.99
CA MET A 59 -18.15 0.63 -6.64
C MET A 59 -19.59 0.61 -6.16
N LYS A 60 -19.90 -0.14 -5.12
CA LYS A 60 -21.26 -0.18 -4.52
C LYS A 60 -21.75 1.18 -4.02
N ARG A 61 -20.84 2.12 -3.74
CA ARG A 61 -21.14 3.46 -3.23
C ARG A 61 -21.12 4.55 -4.31
N GLY A 62 -21.05 4.18 -5.57
CA GLY A 62 -20.89 5.09 -6.70
C GLY A 62 -19.53 4.93 -7.38
N ILE A 63 -19.07 5.94 -8.09
CA ILE A 63 -17.78 5.93 -8.76
C ILE A 63 -16.69 6.34 -7.78
N ARG A 64 -15.69 5.48 -7.56
CA ARG A 64 -14.50 5.83 -6.79
C ARG A 64 -13.46 6.48 -7.70
N LEU A 65 -13.07 7.69 -7.37
CA LEU A 65 -11.90 8.36 -7.92
C LEU A 65 -10.73 8.16 -6.97
N SER A 66 -9.65 7.57 -7.46
CA SER A 66 -8.44 7.28 -6.69
C SER A 66 -7.23 7.92 -7.34
N THR A 67 -6.41 8.62 -6.56
CA THR A 67 -5.17 9.24 -7.04
C THR A 67 -4.24 9.55 -5.88
N GLY A 68 -3.07 10.04 -6.20
CA GLY A 68 -2.16 10.67 -5.26
C GLY A 68 -0.94 9.84 -4.90
N ALA A 69 0.15 10.55 -4.82
CA ALA A 69 1.45 10.08 -4.35
C ALA A 69 2.10 11.21 -3.52
N GLU A 70 1.58 11.39 -2.31
CA GLU A 70 2.06 12.43 -1.41
C GLU A 70 3.12 11.84 -0.46
N PHE A 71 4.28 12.50 -0.38
CA PHE A 71 5.34 12.16 0.55
C PHE A 71 5.16 12.98 1.83
N ALA A 72 4.68 12.35 2.88
CA ALA A 72 4.51 12.98 4.19
C ALA A 72 4.47 11.90 5.28
N SER A 73 4.70 12.29 6.53
CA SER A 73 4.61 11.37 7.67
C SER A 73 3.18 10.83 7.85
N LEU A 74 3.05 9.70 8.55
CA LEU A 74 1.75 9.10 8.87
C LEU A 74 0.82 10.08 9.58
N SER A 75 1.37 10.85 10.53
CA SER A 75 0.65 11.78 11.39
C SER A 75 0.35 13.14 10.74
N ALA A 76 1.01 13.49 9.62
CA ALA A 76 0.79 14.78 8.98
C ALA A 76 -0.68 14.94 8.53
N PRO A 77 -1.24 16.15 8.63
CA PRO A 77 -2.59 16.43 8.14
C PRO A 77 -2.77 16.02 6.68
N PRO A 78 -3.97 15.61 6.24
CA PRO A 78 -4.24 15.30 4.85
C PRO A 78 -4.21 16.56 3.98
N THR A 79 -3.57 16.46 2.78
CA THR A 79 -3.51 17.53 1.78
C THR A 79 -3.90 16.98 0.41
N PRO A 80 -5.19 16.67 0.14
CA PRO A 80 -5.65 15.97 -1.05
C PRO A 80 -5.68 16.83 -2.32
N VAL A 81 -4.64 17.64 -2.56
CA VAL A 81 -4.54 18.56 -3.72
C VAL A 81 -4.63 17.79 -5.04
N GLN A 82 -3.95 16.65 -5.13
CA GLN A 82 -3.99 15.82 -6.35
C GLN A 82 -5.40 15.25 -6.60
N LEU A 83 -6.14 14.92 -5.55
CA LEU A 83 -7.51 14.43 -5.68
C LEU A 83 -8.43 15.51 -6.26
N GLY A 84 -8.32 16.76 -5.81
CA GLY A 84 -9.11 17.87 -6.36
C GLY A 84 -8.79 18.16 -7.84
N LYS A 85 -7.52 18.07 -8.25
CA LYS A 85 -7.11 18.19 -9.65
C LYS A 85 -7.69 17.04 -10.49
N ALA A 86 -7.59 15.82 -10.00
CA ALA A 86 -8.13 14.63 -10.66
C ALA A 86 -9.66 14.69 -10.79
N GLU A 87 -10.36 15.17 -9.76
CA GLU A 87 -11.81 15.40 -9.83
C GLU A 87 -12.17 16.39 -10.93
N SER A 88 -11.47 17.51 -11.01
CA SER A 88 -11.70 18.51 -12.06
C SER A 88 -11.50 17.95 -13.46
N ALA A 89 -10.45 17.14 -13.67
CA ALA A 89 -10.22 16.45 -14.94
C ALA A 89 -11.28 15.37 -15.24
N ALA A 90 -11.61 14.54 -14.25
CA ALA A 90 -12.60 13.49 -14.40
C ALA A 90 -13.99 14.03 -14.74
N ARG A 91 -14.39 15.18 -14.22
CA ARG A 91 -15.66 15.86 -14.54
C ARG A 91 -15.75 16.35 -15.98
N GLN A 92 -14.62 16.49 -16.68
CA GLN A 92 -14.60 16.79 -18.11
C GLN A 92 -14.90 15.55 -18.98
N LEU A 93 -14.61 14.36 -18.44
CA LEU A 93 -14.82 13.08 -19.13
C LEU A 93 -16.16 12.42 -18.79
N LEU A 94 -16.61 12.57 -17.55
CA LEU A 94 -17.78 11.90 -17.01
C LEU A 94 -18.63 12.84 -16.16
N ALA A 95 -19.94 12.71 -16.24
CA ALA A 95 -20.86 13.38 -15.33
C ALA A 95 -20.79 12.71 -13.94
N LEU A 96 -19.83 13.13 -13.11
CA LEU A 96 -19.76 12.70 -11.72
C LEU A 96 -20.82 13.44 -10.89
N GLY A 97 -21.59 12.71 -10.10
CA GLY A 97 -22.52 13.27 -9.13
C GLY A 97 -21.81 13.94 -7.96
N PRO A 98 -22.52 14.26 -6.87
CA PRO A 98 -21.91 14.84 -5.68
C PRO A 98 -21.00 13.81 -4.98
N GLN A 99 -19.98 14.33 -4.28
CA GLN A 99 -19.13 13.51 -3.42
C GLN A 99 -19.95 12.91 -2.28
N VAL A 100 -19.76 11.62 -2.02
CA VAL A 100 -20.53 10.86 -1.02
C VAL A 100 -19.98 11.08 0.38
N GLU A 101 -18.66 11.04 0.56
CA GLU A 101 -18.01 11.27 1.84
C GLU A 101 -17.74 12.76 2.06
N ARG A 102 -17.94 13.22 3.30
CA ARG A 102 -17.58 14.59 3.69
C ARG A 102 -16.07 14.85 3.55
N MET A 103 -15.26 13.84 3.84
CA MET A 103 -13.80 13.90 3.77
C MET A 103 -13.28 12.74 2.90
N PRO A 104 -12.32 12.99 2.01
CA PRO A 104 -11.67 11.92 1.26
C PRO A 104 -10.96 10.93 2.20
N TRP A 105 -10.97 9.66 1.81
CA TRP A 105 -10.17 8.65 2.49
C TRP A 105 -8.68 8.83 2.18
N LYS A 106 -7.84 8.68 3.20
CA LYS A 106 -6.38 8.72 3.11
C LYS A 106 -5.79 7.35 3.43
N GLY A 107 -4.96 6.81 2.54
CA GLY A 107 -4.19 5.59 2.77
C GLY A 107 -2.69 5.85 2.74
N ALA A 108 -1.96 5.10 3.56
CA ALA A 108 -0.50 5.14 3.64
C ALA A 108 0.09 3.88 3.04
N ARG A 109 1.02 4.04 2.09
CA ARG A 109 1.73 2.94 1.43
C ARG A 109 3.13 2.84 2.02
N PRO A 110 3.52 1.67 2.58
CA PRO A 110 4.87 1.44 3.09
C PRO A 110 5.81 1.17 1.92
N CYS A 111 6.69 2.09 1.62
CA CYS A 111 7.62 1.96 0.50
C CYS A 111 9.04 1.81 1.00
N THR A 112 9.76 0.83 0.48
CA THR A 112 11.20 0.72 0.56
C THR A 112 11.85 1.55 -0.55
N VAL A 113 13.13 1.87 -0.46
CA VAL A 113 13.84 2.67 -1.47
C VAL A 113 13.92 1.97 -2.83
N ASP A 114 13.95 0.65 -2.84
CA ASP A 114 13.96 -0.18 -4.06
C ASP A 114 12.56 -0.63 -4.51
N MET A 115 11.51 -0.20 -3.80
CA MET A 115 10.10 -0.54 -4.06
C MET A 115 9.78 -2.04 -3.99
N LYS A 116 10.67 -2.86 -3.43
CA LYS A 116 10.45 -4.29 -3.20
C LYS A 116 10.05 -4.54 -1.75
N PRO A 117 9.15 -5.48 -1.46
CA PRO A 117 8.81 -5.82 -0.07
C PRO A 117 10.01 -6.43 0.67
N VAL A 118 9.93 -6.40 1.99
CA VAL A 118 10.88 -7.06 2.89
C VAL A 118 10.25 -8.36 3.34
N ILE A 119 10.82 -9.50 2.93
CA ILE A 119 10.27 -10.84 3.21
C ILE A 119 11.41 -11.75 3.66
N GLY A 120 11.24 -12.42 4.81
CA GLY A 120 12.20 -13.39 5.31
C GLY A 120 12.54 -13.27 6.77
N ALA A 121 13.52 -14.06 7.23
CA ALA A 121 13.98 -14.09 8.61
C ALA A 121 14.66 -12.77 9.02
N ALA A 122 14.34 -12.29 10.20
CA ALA A 122 14.97 -11.13 10.78
C ALA A 122 16.44 -11.45 11.16
N PRO A 123 17.44 -10.65 10.73
CA PRO A 123 18.85 -11.01 10.90
C PRO A 123 19.34 -10.95 12.35
N LEU A 124 18.69 -10.17 13.23
CA LEU A 124 19.14 -9.97 14.62
C LEU A 124 18.33 -10.78 15.64
N HIS A 125 17.17 -11.33 15.29
CA HIS A 125 16.26 -12.00 16.22
C HIS A 125 15.79 -13.33 15.66
N LYS A 126 16.19 -14.42 16.30
CA LYS A 126 15.71 -15.77 15.95
C LYS A 126 14.19 -15.88 16.21
N GLY A 127 13.45 -16.50 15.29
CA GLY A 127 12.00 -16.66 15.38
C GLY A 127 11.22 -15.40 15.00
N LEU A 128 11.89 -14.32 14.58
CA LEU A 128 11.23 -13.14 14.04
C LEU A 128 11.34 -13.11 12.51
N TRP A 129 10.20 -12.80 11.86
CA TRP A 129 10.06 -12.79 10.42
C TRP A 129 9.43 -11.50 9.93
N PHE A 130 9.74 -11.10 8.71
CA PHE A 130 9.23 -9.88 8.10
C PHE A 130 8.42 -10.18 6.84
N ASN A 131 7.30 -9.46 6.69
CA ASN A 131 6.50 -9.43 5.46
C ASN A 131 5.78 -8.09 5.35
N PHE A 132 6.48 -7.06 4.91
CA PHE A 132 5.97 -5.69 4.79
C PHE A 132 6.65 -4.92 3.65
N GLY A 133 6.27 -3.65 3.46
CA GLY A 133 6.95 -2.79 2.49
C GLY A 133 6.50 -2.96 1.04
N HIS A 134 5.28 -3.45 0.81
CA HIS A 134 4.72 -3.78 -0.52
C HIS A 134 4.31 -2.55 -1.34
N ALA A 135 4.61 -1.35 -0.89
CA ALA A 135 4.24 -0.11 -1.56
C ALA A 135 2.72 -0.06 -1.91
N HIS A 136 2.40 0.17 -3.17
CA HIS A 136 1.01 0.19 -3.66
C HIS A 136 0.47 -1.18 -4.10
N GLN A 137 1.29 -2.24 -4.04
CA GLN A 137 0.97 -3.58 -4.51
C GLN A 137 0.58 -4.56 -3.39
N GLY A 138 0.46 -4.09 -2.13
CA GLY A 138 0.28 -4.96 -0.97
C GLY A 138 -0.94 -5.89 -1.07
N PHE A 139 -2.06 -5.41 -1.59
CA PHE A 139 -3.25 -6.25 -1.77
C PHE A 139 -3.03 -7.35 -2.83
N THR A 140 -2.41 -7.00 -3.96
CA THR A 140 -2.14 -7.94 -5.05
C THR A 140 -1.05 -8.96 -4.70
N LEU A 141 0.02 -8.49 -4.04
CA LEU A 141 1.17 -9.32 -3.70
C LEU A 141 1.01 -10.10 -2.37
N GLY A 142 0.03 -9.74 -1.55
CA GLY A 142 -0.19 -10.36 -0.25
C GLY A 142 -0.19 -11.88 -0.26
N PRO A 143 -0.99 -12.53 -1.13
CA PRO A 143 -1.05 -14.00 -1.19
C PRO A 143 0.29 -14.64 -1.56
N VAL A 144 0.97 -14.14 -2.59
CA VAL A 144 2.25 -14.72 -3.05
C VAL A 144 3.40 -14.41 -2.08
N SER A 145 3.43 -13.25 -1.46
CA SER A 145 4.44 -12.92 -0.44
C SER A 145 4.22 -13.70 0.85
N GLY A 146 2.97 -13.94 1.23
CA GLY A 146 2.63 -14.83 2.34
C GLY A 146 3.06 -16.27 2.08
N ARG A 147 2.87 -16.78 0.86
CA ARG A 147 3.34 -18.09 0.45
C ARG A 147 4.87 -18.18 0.50
N LEU A 148 5.57 -17.23 -0.10
CA LEU A 148 7.03 -17.18 -0.06
C LEU A 148 7.56 -17.19 1.38
N LEU A 149 6.95 -16.39 2.27
CA LEU A 149 7.34 -16.38 3.68
C LEU A 149 7.10 -17.74 4.34
N ALA A 150 5.95 -18.39 4.10
CA ALA A 150 5.63 -19.70 4.66
C ALA A 150 6.64 -20.77 4.20
N GLU A 151 6.99 -20.81 2.92
CA GLU A 151 8.00 -21.71 2.35
C GLU A 151 9.36 -21.50 3.07
N LEU A 152 9.78 -20.25 3.28
CA LEU A 152 11.02 -19.94 4.01
C LEU A 152 10.96 -20.38 5.48
N MET A 153 9.84 -20.17 6.17
CA MET A 153 9.65 -20.58 7.57
C MET A 153 9.66 -22.09 7.74
N MET A 154 9.15 -22.83 6.75
CA MET A 154 9.09 -24.30 6.77
C MET A 154 10.35 -24.96 6.19
N GLY A 155 11.30 -24.19 5.64
CA GLY A 155 12.50 -24.71 4.98
C GLY A 155 12.19 -25.41 3.66
N GLU A 156 11.08 -25.06 3.03
CA GLU A 156 10.70 -25.56 1.70
C GLU A 156 11.40 -24.81 0.58
N THR A 157 11.39 -25.37 -0.63
CA THR A 157 11.93 -24.68 -1.81
C THR A 157 11.04 -23.48 -2.17
N PRO A 158 11.57 -22.25 -2.12
CA PRO A 158 10.79 -21.05 -2.42
C PRO A 158 10.29 -21.02 -3.88
N ILE A 159 9.07 -20.52 -4.08
CA ILE A 159 8.46 -20.34 -5.40
C ILE A 159 9.24 -19.37 -6.31
N VAL A 160 9.98 -18.43 -5.72
CA VAL A 160 10.87 -17.48 -6.41
C VAL A 160 12.14 -17.30 -5.61
N ASP A 161 13.20 -16.79 -6.23
CA ASP A 161 14.43 -16.41 -5.53
C ASP A 161 14.11 -15.38 -4.41
N PRO A 162 14.35 -15.71 -3.13
CA PRO A 162 14.06 -14.81 -2.01
C PRO A 162 15.10 -13.69 -1.84
N ALA A 163 16.28 -13.81 -2.42
CA ALA A 163 17.40 -12.88 -2.20
C ALA A 163 17.03 -11.41 -2.47
N PRO A 164 16.30 -11.05 -3.53
CA PRO A 164 15.88 -9.67 -3.77
C PRO A 164 14.94 -9.07 -2.72
N PHE A 165 14.35 -9.89 -1.85
CA PHE A 165 13.39 -9.50 -0.82
C PHE A 165 13.98 -9.61 0.60
N ALA A 166 15.16 -10.20 0.74
CA ALA A 166 15.76 -10.49 2.04
C ALA A 166 15.92 -9.22 2.90
N PRO A 167 15.64 -9.29 4.23
CA PRO A 167 15.82 -8.16 5.14
C PRO A 167 17.24 -7.60 5.18
N GLY A 168 18.25 -8.45 5.00
CA GLY A 168 19.66 -8.08 5.05
C GLY A 168 20.21 -7.36 3.82
N ARG A 169 19.34 -6.99 2.85
CA ARG A 169 19.77 -6.22 1.66
C ARG A 169 19.91 -4.71 1.92
N PHE A 170 19.56 -4.26 3.13
CA PHE A 170 19.68 -2.88 3.58
C PHE A 170 20.75 -2.72 4.65
#